data_b4000a166d3126789095c4bda5c738c8
#
_entry.id   b4000a166d3126789095c4bda5c738c8
#
_cell.length_a   1.000
_cell.length_b   1.000
_cell.length_c   1.000
_cell.angle_alpha   90.00
_cell.angle_beta   90.00
_cell.angle_gamma   90.00
#
_symmetry.space_group_name_H-M   'P 1'
#
loop_
_entity.id
_entity.type
_entity.pdbx_description
1 polymer ?
#
loop_
_entity_poly.entity_id
_entity_poly.type
_entity_poly.pdbx_seq_one_letter_code
_entity_poly.pdbx_strand_id
1 'polypeptide(L)'
;MRFNIVVAAASLALSFTAEVLGKPIIIGYYPSWKRAQMAGVDYSKYTHVNLAFGIPSSSGTFSFEGDWFVPQLVSEIHSKGTKVLLSVGGWTGSNYFSTILKNSSTRSTLITSMVNYVKNNNLDGIDIDWEYPGRLGNNCNVYDVQNDTPNFLSFLKDLRAAFDSNFGARNKLITLAVRVEPFDVPGGYSTDVSEFAKVVDYANLMQYDINGGWNADTGPNAPFNFESGKGLQASYVSAIDSWTKAGWPAGQLTAGIAFYGRSTIAKQDMTKNPNNQYQPQESVVPLGDSEDASWYDACAGSTANSGVWMWKHLRDQGVLTSPSTAAAPWVRQWDPVSQTPWLFNPSTKQFISYDDPQSLKIKVDYAASKGLAGTMVWSMNMDYNEELMNVLLSWQTGGPSTTTTTVPPVSSTSSTTQPGYSTVSPGSSSSTKTTSKTSATSSVPQPSTTSTGGPVSGGACSSTGTYQCADASGKSSAYFVCLYGKWVAQSCGSGTVCTQSGSSVSCGWP
;
A
#
# COMPACT_ATOMS: atom_id res chain seq x y z
N MET A 1 -19.07 -82.28 -1.37
CA MET A 1 -19.10 -81.09 -0.58
C MET A 1 -18.39 -79.99 -1.32
N ARG A 2 -19.14 -79.00 -1.85
CA ARG A 2 -18.56 -77.84 -2.55
C ARG A 2 -18.68 -76.62 -1.59
N PHE A 3 -17.57 -76.06 -1.20
CA PHE A 3 -17.51 -74.83 -0.41
C PHE A 3 -17.59 -73.63 -1.38
N ASN A 4 -18.63 -72.83 -1.24
CA ASN A 4 -18.73 -71.53 -1.88
C ASN A 4 -18.07 -70.48 -0.95
N ILE A 5 -16.98 -69.88 -1.41
CA ILE A 5 -16.36 -68.72 -0.76
C ILE A 5 -17.07 -67.45 -1.29
N VAL A 6 -17.82 -66.76 -0.44
CA VAL A 6 -18.39 -65.43 -0.74
C VAL A 6 -17.31 -64.41 -0.37
N VAL A 7 -16.75 -63.74 -1.36
CA VAL A 7 -15.87 -62.58 -1.19
C VAL A 7 -16.76 -61.35 -1.03
N ALA A 8 -16.82 -60.80 0.18
CA ALA A 8 -17.45 -59.53 0.44
C ALA A 8 -16.44 -58.41 0.10
N ALA A 9 -16.73 -57.67 -0.98
CA ALA A 9 -16.01 -56.45 -1.33
C ALA A 9 -16.48 -55.31 -0.40
N ALA A 10 -15.68 -54.90 0.56
CA ALA A 10 -15.92 -53.70 1.35
C ALA A 10 -15.52 -52.47 0.54
N SER A 11 -16.51 -51.74 0.03
CA SER A 11 -16.30 -50.42 -0.60
C SER A 11 -16.01 -49.42 0.50
N LEU A 12 -14.72 -49.01 0.62
CA LEU A 12 -14.32 -47.88 1.45
C LEU A 12 -14.77 -46.59 0.72
N ALA A 13 -15.90 -46.03 1.14
CA ALA A 13 -16.29 -44.68 0.74
C ALA A 13 -15.39 -43.69 1.50
N LEU A 14 -14.36 -43.13 0.84
CA LEU A 14 -13.66 -41.94 1.31
C LEU A 14 -14.67 -40.78 1.29
N SER A 15 -15.28 -40.49 2.42
CA SER A 15 -15.94 -39.22 2.64
C SER A 15 -14.88 -38.13 2.74
N PHE A 16 -14.66 -37.41 1.66
CA PHE A 16 -14.01 -36.09 1.71
C PHE A 16 -14.91 -35.19 2.56
N THR A 17 -14.56 -35.02 3.81
CA THR A 17 -15.10 -33.91 4.59
C THR A 17 -14.58 -32.65 3.90
N ALA A 18 -15.49 -31.91 3.24
CA ALA A 18 -15.21 -30.54 2.86
C ALA A 18 -14.84 -29.81 4.15
N GLU A 19 -13.58 -29.46 4.31
CA GLU A 19 -13.19 -28.51 5.35
C GLU A 19 -14.12 -27.31 5.17
N VAL A 20 -14.82 -26.96 6.23
CA VAL A 20 -15.59 -25.73 6.30
C VAL A 20 -14.55 -24.62 6.28
N LEU A 21 -14.20 -24.15 5.08
CA LEU A 21 -13.40 -22.94 4.91
C LEU A 21 -14.10 -21.85 5.71
N GLY A 22 -13.44 -21.32 6.73
CA GLY A 22 -13.94 -20.19 7.50
C GLY A 22 -14.34 -19.07 6.56
N LYS A 23 -15.21 -18.15 7.01
CA LYS A 23 -15.58 -16.99 6.18
C LYS A 23 -14.30 -16.30 5.71
N PRO A 24 -14.19 -15.91 4.41
CA PRO A 24 -13.03 -15.21 3.90
C PRO A 24 -12.82 -13.91 4.68
N ILE A 25 -11.58 -13.57 4.93
CA ILE A 25 -11.24 -12.35 5.65
C ILE A 25 -11.35 -11.14 4.70
N ILE A 26 -11.73 -9.99 5.27
CA ILE A 26 -11.68 -8.69 4.60
C ILE A 26 -10.93 -7.75 5.54
N ILE A 27 -9.74 -7.33 5.13
CA ILE A 27 -8.89 -6.40 5.87
C ILE A 27 -9.05 -5.02 5.26
N GLY A 28 -9.42 -4.01 6.07
CA GLY A 28 -9.51 -2.62 5.61
C GLY A 28 -8.42 -1.76 6.24
N TYR A 29 -7.73 -0.95 5.43
CA TYR A 29 -6.84 0.07 5.96
C TYR A 29 -7.62 1.33 6.30
N TYR A 30 -7.40 1.81 7.54
CA TYR A 30 -7.97 3.03 8.11
C TYR A 30 -6.91 4.13 8.12
N PRO A 31 -6.89 5.08 7.17
CA PRO A 31 -5.98 6.21 7.20
C PRO A 31 -6.38 7.19 8.33
N SER A 32 -5.54 7.33 9.36
CA SER A 32 -5.82 8.19 10.52
C SER A 32 -6.06 9.65 10.14
N TRP A 33 -5.31 10.14 9.16
CA TRP A 33 -5.42 11.50 8.60
C TRP A 33 -6.70 11.74 7.77
N LYS A 34 -7.45 10.68 7.48
CA LYS A 34 -8.77 10.75 6.79
C LYS A 34 -9.92 10.40 7.73
N ARG A 35 -9.73 10.48 9.04
CA ARG A 35 -10.72 10.12 10.08
C ARG A 35 -12.11 10.70 9.81
N ALA A 36 -12.20 11.97 9.39
CA ALA A 36 -13.48 12.61 9.10
C ALA A 36 -14.26 11.91 7.96
N GLN A 37 -13.57 11.27 7.03
CA GLN A 37 -14.16 10.55 5.91
C GLN A 37 -14.59 9.12 6.27
N MET A 38 -14.27 8.66 7.47
CA MET A 38 -14.69 7.33 7.96
C MET A 38 -16.12 7.34 8.51
N ALA A 39 -16.75 8.51 8.62
CA ALA A 39 -18.14 8.60 9.03
C ALA A 39 -19.05 7.83 8.06
N GLY A 40 -19.81 6.88 8.57
CA GLY A 40 -20.70 6.01 7.78
C GLY A 40 -20.06 4.70 7.29
N VAL A 41 -18.77 4.46 7.51
CA VAL A 41 -18.15 3.17 7.22
C VAL A 41 -18.69 2.12 8.23
N ASP A 42 -19.28 1.04 7.71
CA ASP A 42 -19.76 -0.08 8.50
C ASP A 42 -18.62 -1.07 8.79
N TYR A 43 -18.02 -0.95 9.98
CA TYR A 43 -16.92 -1.84 10.39
C TYR A 43 -17.32 -3.32 10.46
N SER A 44 -18.62 -3.65 10.63
CA SER A 44 -19.08 -5.05 10.69
C SER A 44 -18.86 -5.83 9.37
N LYS A 45 -18.61 -5.13 8.28
CA LYS A 45 -18.31 -5.71 6.96
C LYS A 45 -16.85 -6.12 6.79
N TYR A 46 -16.01 -5.66 7.70
CA TYR A 46 -14.59 -6.02 7.74
C TYR A 46 -14.35 -7.06 8.83
N THR A 47 -13.41 -7.96 8.60
CA THR A 47 -12.95 -8.89 9.66
C THR A 47 -11.80 -8.29 10.46
N HIS A 48 -11.02 -7.42 9.81
CA HIS A 48 -9.86 -6.73 10.40
C HIS A 48 -9.80 -5.30 9.90
N VAL A 49 -9.35 -4.40 10.76
CA VAL A 49 -9.02 -3.01 10.44
C VAL A 49 -7.57 -2.75 10.81
N ASN A 50 -6.77 -2.32 9.84
CA ASN A 50 -5.38 -1.90 10.02
C ASN A 50 -5.32 -0.37 10.13
N LEU A 51 -5.02 0.15 11.33
CA LEU A 51 -4.86 1.60 11.56
C LEU A 51 -3.53 2.09 10.94
N ALA A 52 -3.60 2.95 9.97
CA ALA A 52 -2.44 3.46 9.23
C ALA A 52 -2.09 4.89 9.68
N PHE A 53 -0.84 5.24 10.00
CA PHE A 53 0.32 4.38 10.20
C PHE A 53 1.07 4.74 11.49
N GLY A 54 1.61 3.75 12.18
CA GLY A 54 2.66 3.96 13.16
C GLY A 54 3.98 4.27 12.45
N ILE A 55 4.58 5.42 12.70
CA ILE A 55 5.79 5.89 12.00
C ILE A 55 7.03 5.62 12.86
N PRO A 56 7.92 4.68 12.48
CA PRO A 56 9.14 4.38 13.22
C PRO A 56 10.13 5.54 13.19
N SER A 57 10.77 5.79 14.32
CA SER A 57 11.93 6.66 14.44
C SER A 57 13.23 5.86 14.33
N SER A 58 14.35 6.52 14.08
CA SER A 58 15.68 5.88 14.03
C SER A 58 16.10 5.20 15.33
N SER A 59 15.47 5.54 16.46
CA SER A 59 15.73 4.91 17.77
C SER A 59 14.98 3.58 17.98
N GLY A 60 14.06 3.21 17.08
CA GLY A 60 13.21 2.02 17.23
C GLY A 60 11.91 2.25 18.00
N THR A 61 11.60 3.50 18.41
CA THR A 61 10.26 3.87 18.86
C THR A 61 9.40 4.23 17.63
N PHE A 62 8.10 4.35 17.80
CA PHE A 62 7.22 4.91 16.76
C PHE A 62 6.19 5.86 17.37
N SER A 63 5.60 6.70 16.53
CA SER A 63 4.46 7.56 16.86
C SER A 63 3.29 7.23 15.91
N PHE A 64 2.07 7.42 16.38
CA PHE A 64 0.87 7.29 15.55
C PHE A 64 0.06 8.59 15.61
N GLU A 65 -0.26 9.14 14.44
CA GLU A 65 -1.14 10.29 14.36
C GLU A 65 -2.57 9.86 14.70
N GLY A 66 -3.03 10.25 15.89
CA GLY A 66 -4.36 9.90 16.35
C GLY A 66 -4.38 9.03 17.62
N ASP A 67 -3.28 8.91 18.34
CA ASP A 67 -3.21 8.19 19.62
C ASP A 67 -4.37 8.53 20.56
N TRP A 68 -4.83 9.80 20.55
CA TRP A 68 -5.89 10.31 21.41
C TRP A 68 -7.28 9.70 21.14
N PHE A 69 -7.54 9.18 19.91
CA PHE A 69 -8.83 8.56 19.59
C PHE A 69 -8.77 7.02 19.52
N VAL A 70 -7.58 6.42 19.52
CA VAL A 70 -7.42 4.98 19.34
C VAL A 70 -8.23 4.15 20.33
N PRO A 71 -8.22 4.41 21.67
CA PRO A 71 -8.98 3.57 22.60
C PRO A 71 -10.49 3.55 22.32
N GLN A 72 -11.07 4.69 21.96
CA GLN A 72 -12.48 4.79 21.62
C GLN A 72 -12.77 4.09 20.29
N LEU A 73 -11.96 4.31 19.27
CA LEU A 73 -12.11 3.69 17.94
C LEU A 73 -12.00 2.17 18.03
N VAL A 74 -11.02 1.66 18.77
CA VAL A 74 -10.84 0.21 18.99
C VAL A 74 -12.07 -0.39 19.66
N SER A 75 -12.61 0.27 20.70
CA SER A 75 -13.85 -0.17 21.37
C SER A 75 -15.04 -0.19 20.40
N GLU A 76 -15.17 0.83 19.56
CA GLU A 76 -16.22 0.92 18.55
C GLU A 76 -16.11 -0.23 17.54
N ILE A 77 -14.92 -0.45 16.96
CA ILE A 77 -14.70 -1.51 15.98
C ILE A 77 -14.89 -2.90 16.59
N HIS A 78 -14.40 -3.14 17.81
CA HIS A 78 -14.61 -4.39 18.53
C HIS A 78 -16.09 -4.66 18.81
N SER A 79 -16.89 -3.62 19.06
CA SER A 79 -18.34 -3.77 19.24
C SER A 79 -19.07 -4.32 18.01
N LYS A 80 -18.43 -4.24 16.84
CA LYS A 80 -18.90 -4.80 15.56
C LYS A 80 -18.38 -6.20 15.28
N GLY A 81 -17.57 -6.78 16.19
CA GLY A 81 -16.95 -8.09 16.03
C GLY A 81 -15.72 -8.10 15.12
N THR A 82 -15.15 -6.93 14.82
CA THR A 82 -14.02 -6.72 13.92
C THR A 82 -12.73 -6.53 14.71
N LYS A 83 -11.65 -7.15 14.28
CA LYS A 83 -10.32 -7.02 14.90
C LYS A 83 -9.64 -5.75 14.48
N VAL A 84 -8.73 -5.23 15.33
CA VAL A 84 -7.98 -4.00 15.08
C VAL A 84 -6.48 -4.24 15.24
N LEU A 85 -5.70 -3.90 14.21
CA LEU A 85 -4.25 -3.91 14.24
C LEU A 85 -3.72 -2.49 14.03
N LEU A 86 -2.51 -2.20 14.50
CA LEU A 86 -1.76 -1.03 14.05
C LEU A 86 -0.86 -1.45 12.89
N SER A 87 -0.96 -0.77 11.75
CA SER A 87 -0.01 -0.88 10.66
C SER A 87 1.16 0.05 10.90
N VAL A 88 2.38 -0.50 10.91
CA VAL A 88 3.62 0.24 11.20
C VAL A 88 4.44 0.33 9.93
N GLY A 89 4.76 1.55 9.49
CA GLY A 89 5.50 1.84 8.28
C GLY A 89 4.69 2.65 7.26
N GLY A 90 4.38 2.05 6.13
CA GLY A 90 3.83 2.69 4.94
C GLY A 90 4.90 3.42 4.13
N TRP A 91 4.51 4.01 2.99
CA TRP A 91 5.41 4.67 2.04
C TRP A 91 6.36 5.69 2.69
N THR A 92 5.83 6.57 3.53
CA THR A 92 6.62 7.61 4.22
C THR A 92 7.22 7.15 5.55
N GLY A 93 6.69 6.07 6.14
CA GLY A 93 7.13 5.56 7.44
C GLY A 93 8.23 4.50 7.36
N SER A 94 8.63 4.10 6.17
CA SER A 94 9.61 3.01 5.97
C SER A 94 11.08 3.45 6.03
N ASN A 95 11.35 4.72 6.30
CA ASN A 95 12.69 5.32 6.18
C ASN A 95 13.78 4.61 7.01
N TYR A 96 13.43 4.09 8.18
CA TYR A 96 14.41 3.61 9.15
C TYR A 96 14.42 2.10 9.38
N PHE A 97 13.54 1.32 8.75
CA PHE A 97 13.48 -0.13 9.00
C PHE A 97 14.82 -0.84 8.81
N SER A 98 15.52 -0.61 7.69
CA SER A 98 16.82 -1.22 7.44
C SER A 98 17.80 -0.92 8.57
N THR A 99 17.89 0.34 9.01
CA THR A 99 18.77 0.77 10.10
C THR A 99 18.36 0.17 11.45
N ILE A 100 17.06 0.18 11.77
CA ILE A 100 16.51 -0.33 13.03
C ILE A 100 16.75 -1.83 13.14
N LEU A 101 16.41 -2.60 12.09
CA LEU A 101 16.43 -4.05 12.14
C LEU A 101 17.83 -4.65 12.08
N LYS A 102 18.79 -3.93 11.53
CA LYS A 102 20.20 -4.28 11.54
C LYS A 102 20.82 -4.27 12.95
N ASN A 103 20.34 -3.38 13.81
CA ASN A 103 20.89 -3.20 15.17
C ASN A 103 19.97 -3.90 16.20
N SER A 104 20.52 -4.81 17.00
CA SER A 104 19.77 -5.58 17.98
C SER A 104 19.09 -4.71 19.06
N SER A 105 19.72 -3.60 19.48
CA SER A 105 19.15 -2.71 20.48
C SER A 105 17.92 -1.95 19.97
N THR A 106 18.02 -1.32 18.79
CA THR A 106 16.89 -0.61 18.19
C THR A 106 15.77 -1.55 17.74
N ARG A 107 16.12 -2.77 17.28
CA ARG A 107 15.16 -3.83 16.99
C ARG A 107 14.39 -4.25 18.25
N SER A 108 15.06 -4.47 19.37
CA SER A 108 14.41 -4.79 20.64
C SER A 108 13.53 -3.64 21.15
N THR A 109 13.96 -2.38 20.95
CA THR A 109 13.17 -1.20 21.30
C THR A 109 11.88 -1.17 20.46
N LEU A 110 11.95 -1.44 19.16
CA LEU A 110 10.77 -1.47 18.27
C LEU A 110 9.78 -2.55 18.72
N ILE A 111 10.26 -3.76 18.99
CA ILE A 111 9.45 -4.88 19.49
C ILE A 111 8.75 -4.49 20.81
N THR A 112 9.50 -3.93 21.77
CA THR A 112 8.96 -3.51 23.05
C THR A 112 7.90 -2.43 22.88
N SER A 113 8.13 -1.46 21.99
CA SER A 113 7.16 -0.41 21.67
C SER A 113 5.87 -1.00 21.08
N MET A 114 5.97 -1.97 20.17
CA MET A 114 4.82 -2.67 19.59
C MET A 114 4.03 -3.46 20.62
N VAL A 115 4.71 -4.25 21.47
CA VAL A 115 4.07 -5.02 22.56
C VAL A 115 3.30 -4.09 23.50
N ASN A 116 3.93 -2.99 23.92
CA ASN A 116 3.29 -2.03 24.82
C ASN A 116 2.10 -1.33 24.17
N TYR A 117 2.21 -0.98 22.89
CA TYR A 117 1.13 -0.32 22.14
C TYR A 117 -0.09 -1.23 22.00
N VAL A 118 0.13 -2.50 21.61
CA VAL A 118 -0.92 -3.52 21.52
C VAL A 118 -1.61 -3.72 22.87
N LYS A 119 -0.84 -3.81 23.95
CA LYS A 119 -1.37 -3.98 25.30
C LYS A 119 -2.18 -2.78 25.78
N ASN A 120 -1.64 -1.58 25.62
CA ASN A 120 -2.23 -0.34 26.14
C ASN A 120 -3.51 0.06 25.41
N ASN A 121 -3.62 -0.29 24.12
CA ASN A 121 -4.76 0.06 23.27
C ASN A 121 -5.69 -1.12 22.99
N ASN A 122 -5.48 -2.27 23.65
CA ASN A 122 -6.27 -3.49 23.43
C ASN A 122 -6.36 -3.91 21.95
N LEU A 123 -5.26 -3.80 21.19
CA LEU A 123 -5.23 -4.20 19.79
C LEU A 123 -5.14 -5.73 19.64
N ASP A 124 -5.55 -6.23 18.49
CA ASP A 124 -5.48 -7.65 18.14
C ASP A 124 -4.16 -8.05 17.50
N GLY A 125 -3.30 -7.10 17.18
CA GLY A 125 -1.99 -7.37 16.59
C GLY A 125 -1.30 -6.15 15.99
N ILE A 126 -0.28 -6.46 15.19
CA ILE A 126 0.50 -5.49 14.41
C ILE A 126 0.51 -5.95 12.95
N ASP A 127 0.35 -5.01 12.06
CA ASP A 127 0.67 -5.12 10.63
C ASP A 127 2.00 -4.41 10.37
N ILE A 128 2.88 -4.97 9.55
CA ILE A 128 4.14 -4.35 9.15
C ILE A 128 4.06 -4.01 7.67
N ASP A 129 4.14 -2.73 7.39
CA ASP A 129 4.14 -2.20 6.03
C ASP A 129 5.50 -1.57 5.72
N TRP A 130 6.48 -2.44 5.46
CA TRP A 130 7.83 -1.99 5.08
C TRP A 130 7.97 -1.91 3.56
N GLU A 131 8.09 -0.70 3.06
CA GLU A 131 8.20 -0.40 1.63
C GLU A 131 9.61 0.13 1.26
N TYR A 132 10.62 -0.72 1.00
CA TYR A 132 10.57 -2.18 0.94
C TYR A 132 11.86 -2.79 1.50
N PRO A 133 11.87 -4.03 2.04
CA PRO A 133 13.09 -4.73 2.38
C PRO A 133 13.96 -4.96 1.15
N GLY A 134 15.24 -4.58 1.22
CA GLY A 134 16.24 -4.84 0.19
C GLY A 134 16.17 -3.93 -1.04
N ARG A 135 15.26 -2.95 -1.09
CA ARG A 135 15.15 -2.01 -2.21
C ARG A 135 14.68 -0.62 -1.79
N LEU A 136 14.94 0.34 -2.66
CA LEU A 136 14.41 1.69 -2.50
C LEU A 136 12.88 1.67 -2.68
N GLY A 137 12.15 2.19 -1.68
CA GLY A 137 10.76 2.62 -1.78
C GLY A 137 10.71 4.14 -2.01
N ASN A 138 10.29 4.89 -0.96
CA ASN A 138 10.41 6.35 -0.98
C ASN A 138 11.88 6.78 -1.04
N ASN A 139 12.15 7.93 -1.67
CA ASN A 139 13.51 8.46 -1.89
C ASN A 139 14.35 8.68 -0.61
N CYS A 140 13.72 8.82 0.55
CA CYS A 140 14.41 8.91 1.85
C CYS A 140 14.74 7.55 2.48
N ASN A 141 14.26 6.44 1.93
CA ASN A 141 14.42 5.15 2.57
C ASN A 141 15.86 4.66 2.48
N VAL A 142 16.36 4.14 3.59
CA VAL A 142 17.61 3.37 3.61
C VAL A 142 17.25 1.91 3.33
N TYR A 143 18.04 1.26 2.49
CA TYR A 143 17.90 -0.17 2.22
C TYR A 143 19.26 -0.88 2.09
N ASP A 144 19.27 -2.17 2.36
CA ASP A 144 20.45 -3.03 2.26
C ASP A 144 20.01 -4.38 1.65
N VAL A 145 20.19 -4.52 0.32
CA VAL A 145 19.76 -5.71 -0.43
C VAL A 145 20.38 -7.02 0.10
N GLN A 146 21.54 -6.93 0.76
CA GLN A 146 22.22 -8.11 1.32
C GLN A 146 21.58 -8.56 2.64
N ASN A 147 21.13 -7.61 3.46
CA ASN A 147 20.84 -7.90 4.87
C ASN A 147 19.37 -7.64 5.27
N ASP A 148 18.60 -6.84 4.52
CA ASP A 148 17.26 -6.44 4.95
C ASP A 148 16.31 -7.65 5.06
N THR A 149 16.24 -8.48 4.05
CA THR A 149 15.36 -9.66 4.06
C THR A 149 15.69 -10.64 5.20
N PRO A 150 16.94 -11.07 5.47
CA PRO A 150 17.26 -11.90 6.62
C PRO A 150 17.06 -11.19 7.96
N ASN A 151 17.35 -9.90 8.07
CA ASN A 151 17.09 -9.11 9.28
C ASN A 151 15.58 -8.99 9.56
N PHE A 152 14.77 -8.85 8.51
CA PHE A 152 13.33 -8.80 8.63
C PHE A 152 12.76 -10.12 9.15
N LEU A 153 13.22 -11.25 8.62
CA LEU A 153 12.84 -12.57 9.16
C LEU A 153 13.22 -12.72 10.64
N SER A 154 14.44 -12.30 11.01
CA SER A 154 14.89 -12.35 12.41
C SER A 154 14.00 -11.48 13.31
N PHE A 155 13.67 -10.26 12.87
CA PHE A 155 12.76 -9.36 13.60
C PHE A 155 11.38 -9.99 13.79
N LEU A 156 10.80 -10.59 12.74
CA LEU A 156 9.47 -11.22 12.82
C LEU A 156 9.47 -12.45 13.76
N LYS A 157 10.55 -13.22 13.78
CA LYS A 157 10.72 -14.31 14.76
C LYS A 157 10.76 -13.78 16.19
N ASP A 158 11.53 -12.71 16.42
CA ASP A 158 11.65 -12.07 17.75
C ASP A 158 10.31 -11.43 18.16
N LEU A 159 9.61 -10.76 17.25
CA LEU A 159 8.28 -10.15 17.51
C LEU A 159 7.24 -11.22 17.85
N ARG A 160 7.22 -12.34 17.12
CA ARG A 160 6.33 -13.47 17.40
C ARG A 160 6.59 -14.04 18.78
N ALA A 161 7.85 -14.30 19.13
CA ALA A 161 8.23 -14.78 20.45
C ALA A 161 7.82 -13.81 21.56
N ALA A 162 7.98 -12.50 21.34
CA ALA A 162 7.55 -11.47 22.29
C ALA A 162 6.03 -11.45 22.45
N PHE A 163 5.26 -11.57 21.35
CA PHE A 163 3.80 -11.63 21.41
C PHE A 163 3.32 -12.88 22.13
N ASP A 164 3.86 -14.05 21.80
CA ASP A 164 3.48 -15.32 22.42
C ASP A 164 3.79 -15.32 23.92
N SER A 165 4.90 -14.70 24.34
CA SER A 165 5.28 -14.57 25.76
C SER A 165 4.35 -13.60 26.53
N ASN A 166 3.93 -12.49 25.91
CA ASN A 166 3.15 -11.46 26.60
C ASN A 166 1.63 -11.69 26.56
N PHE A 167 1.13 -12.38 25.52
CA PHE A 167 -0.29 -12.50 25.26
C PHE A 167 -0.78 -13.95 25.14
N GLY A 168 0.12 -14.92 25.15
CA GLY A 168 -0.17 -16.34 24.86
C GLY A 168 0.00 -16.67 23.37
N ALA A 169 0.31 -17.94 23.12
CA ALA A 169 0.68 -18.44 21.79
C ALA A 169 -0.38 -18.09 20.73
N ARG A 170 0.03 -17.36 19.69
CA ARG A 170 -0.81 -16.95 18.56
C ARG A 170 -2.07 -16.14 18.92
N ASN A 171 -2.16 -15.57 20.12
CA ASN A 171 -3.31 -14.75 20.54
C ASN A 171 -3.30 -13.34 19.89
N LYS A 172 -2.16 -12.88 19.42
CA LYS A 172 -2.05 -11.62 18.68
C LYS A 172 -1.52 -11.87 17.28
N LEU A 173 -2.07 -11.15 16.31
CA LEU A 173 -1.74 -11.30 14.90
C LEU A 173 -0.48 -10.51 14.55
N ILE A 174 0.29 -11.07 13.62
CA ILE A 174 1.33 -10.36 12.87
C ILE A 174 0.95 -10.49 11.40
N THR A 175 0.69 -9.37 10.73
CA THR A 175 0.43 -9.33 9.30
C THR A 175 1.47 -8.48 8.59
N LEU A 176 1.62 -8.64 7.29
CA LEU A 176 2.52 -7.85 6.46
C LEU A 176 1.75 -7.25 5.29
N ALA A 177 2.03 -5.99 4.95
CA ALA A 177 1.78 -5.49 3.60
C ALA A 177 3.03 -5.78 2.76
N VAL A 178 2.83 -6.37 1.59
CA VAL A 178 3.93 -6.82 0.74
C VAL A 178 3.66 -6.49 -0.73
N ARG A 179 4.73 -6.22 -1.47
CA ARG A 179 4.65 -5.91 -2.90
C ARG A 179 4.29 -7.15 -3.74
N VAL A 180 4.11 -6.94 -5.05
CA VAL A 180 3.70 -7.98 -6.00
C VAL A 180 4.71 -9.12 -6.18
N GLU A 181 6.01 -8.87 -6.02
CA GLU A 181 7.02 -9.93 -5.99
C GLU A 181 7.49 -10.19 -4.55
N PRO A 182 8.01 -11.41 -4.24
CA PRO A 182 8.63 -11.71 -2.96
C PRO A 182 9.77 -10.77 -2.60
N PHE A 183 10.27 -10.87 -1.36
CA PHE A 183 11.30 -9.97 -0.83
C PHE A 183 12.56 -9.93 -1.68
N ASP A 184 13.13 -8.73 -1.86
CA ASP A 184 14.37 -8.54 -2.62
C ASP A 184 15.57 -9.16 -1.91
N VAL A 185 16.41 -9.80 -2.70
CA VAL A 185 17.68 -10.40 -2.30
C VAL A 185 18.73 -10.11 -3.38
N PRO A 186 20.02 -10.31 -3.12
CA PRO A 186 21.04 -10.13 -4.15
C PRO A 186 20.72 -10.92 -5.43
N GLY A 187 20.62 -10.21 -6.55
CA GLY A 187 20.39 -10.82 -7.87
C GLY A 187 18.91 -11.03 -8.23
N GLY A 188 17.96 -10.62 -7.40
CA GLY A 188 16.53 -10.72 -7.74
C GLY A 188 15.60 -10.80 -6.53
N TYR A 189 14.61 -11.67 -6.61
CA TYR A 189 13.63 -11.92 -5.54
C TYR A 189 13.92 -13.25 -4.83
N SER A 190 13.53 -13.32 -3.55
CA SER A 190 13.58 -14.57 -2.80
C SER A 190 12.71 -15.64 -3.47
N THR A 191 13.28 -16.81 -3.68
CA THR A 191 12.59 -17.99 -4.20
C THR A 191 12.01 -18.89 -3.12
N ASP A 192 12.31 -18.57 -1.83
CA ASP A 192 11.75 -19.25 -0.66
C ASP A 192 11.47 -18.24 0.45
N VAL A 193 10.19 -18.06 0.77
CA VAL A 193 9.67 -17.20 1.84
C VAL A 193 8.91 -18.02 2.91
N SER A 194 9.00 -19.33 2.87
CA SER A 194 8.25 -20.24 3.74
C SER A 194 8.52 -20.03 5.23
N GLU A 195 9.74 -19.61 5.60
CA GLU A 195 10.08 -19.30 6.99
C GLU A 195 9.33 -18.08 7.54
N PHE A 196 9.01 -17.10 6.69
CA PHE A 196 8.19 -15.96 7.07
C PHE A 196 6.75 -16.39 7.39
N ALA A 197 6.17 -17.25 6.55
CA ALA A 197 4.82 -17.76 6.74
C ALA A 197 4.65 -18.55 8.06
N LYS A 198 5.72 -19.08 8.63
CA LYS A 198 5.68 -19.76 9.93
C LYS A 198 5.46 -18.82 11.12
N VAL A 199 5.81 -17.55 11.00
CA VAL A 199 5.75 -16.56 12.09
C VAL A 199 4.75 -15.43 11.84
N VAL A 200 4.27 -15.29 10.61
CA VAL A 200 3.26 -14.32 10.17
C VAL A 200 1.92 -15.02 10.00
N ASP A 201 0.83 -14.34 10.27
CA ASP A 201 -0.52 -14.89 10.11
C ASP A 201 -1.06 -14.65 8.70
N TYR A 202 -0.89 -13.43 8.15
CA TYR A 202 -1.29 -13.08 6.79
C TYR A 202 -0.28 -12.15 6.12
N ALA A 203 -0.10 -12.32 4.79
CA ALA A 203 0.55 -11.33 3.95
C ALA A 203 -0.48 -10.71 3.00
N ASN A 204 -0.59 -9.37 3.06
CA ASN A 204 -1.51 -8.54 2.30
C ASN A 204 -0.78 -8.11 1.02
N LEU A 205 -1.13 -8.69 -0.12
CA LEU A 205 -0.49 -8.38 -1.40
C LEU A 205 -0.94 -7.00 -1.89
N MET A 206 -0.05 -6.03 -2.01
CA MET A 206 -0.33 -4.72 -2.61
C MET A 206 -0.33 -4.84 -4.14
N GLN A 207 -1.44 -5.31 -4.71
CA GLN A 207 -1.61 -5.60 -6.14
C GLN A 207 -2.14 -4.40 -6.92
N TYR A 208 -1.65 -3.23 -6.56
CA TYR A 208 -1.96 -1.92 -7.13
C TYR A 208 -0.68 -1.08 -7.21
N ASP A 209 -0.79 0.14 -7.71
CA ASP A 209 0.35 1.00 -8.01
C ASP A 209 1.35 0.34 -8.97
N ILE A 210 0.83 -0.47 -9.89
CA ILE A 210 1.64 -1.18 -10.89
C ILE A 210 2.11 -0.20 -11.95
N ASN A 211 1.21 0.64 -12.48
CA ASN A 211 1.55 1.71 -13.40
C ASN A 211 0.96 3.04 -12.91
N GLY A 212 1.62 4.14 -13.24
CA GLY A 212 1.23 5.49 -12.83
C GLY A 212 2.10 6.56 -13.46
N GLY A 213 2.17 7.74 -12.86
CA GLY A 213 2.93 8.87 -13.38
C GLY A 213 4.45 8.68 -13.47
N TRP A 214 4.98 7.62 -12.88
CA TRP A 214 6.40 7.24 -12.95
C TRP A 214 6.78 6.44 -14.19
N ASN A 215 5.82 6.06 -15.04
CA ASN A 215 6.05 5.34 -16.29
C ASN A 215 6.18 6.32 -17.46
N ALA A 216 6.79 5.88 -18.57
CA ALA A 216 6.83 6.64 -19.82
C ALA A 216 5.48 6.68 -20.55
N ASP A 217 4.68 5.64 -20.36
CA ASP A 217 3.37 5.44 -20.95
C ASP A 217 2.28 5.33 -19.88
N THR A 218 1.05 5.68 -20.24
CA THR A 218 -0.15 5.36 -19.46
C THR A 218 -0.25 3.86 -19.24
N GLY A 219 -1.02 3.42 -18.24
CA GLY A 219 -1.18 1.98 -17.98
C GLY A 219 -2.09 1.70 -16.78
N PRO A 220 -2.51 0.45 -16.60
CA PRO A 220 -3.44 0.07 -15.55
C PRO A 220 -2.79 0.14 -14.16
N ASN A 221 -3.47 0.82 -13.21
CA ASN A 221 -3.06 0.88 -11.80
C ASN A 221 -2.96 -0.51 -11.16
N ALA A 222 -3.94 -1.36 -11.41
CA ALA A 222 -4.06 -2.67 -10.78
C ALA A 222 -4.53 -3.73 -11.80
N PRO A 223 -3.69 -4.10 -12.80
CA PRO A 223 -4.06 -5.02 -13.86
C PRO A 223 -4.32 -6.43 -13.31
N PHE A 224 -5.39 -7.10 -13.81
CA PHE A 224 -5.59 -8.52 -13.55
C PHE A 224 -4.49 -9.35 -14.20
N ASN A 225 -4.20 -9.13 -15.49
CA ASN A 225 -3.02 -9.64 -16.18
C ASN A 225 -2.20 -8.47 -16.73
N PHE A 226 -0.87 -8.60 -16.77
CA PHE A 226 -0.03 -7.67 -17.50
C PHE A 226 0.00 -8.00 -19.01
N GLU A 227 0.25 -7.01 -19.84
CA GLU A 227 0.46 -7.19 -21.26
C GLU A 227 1.96 -7.26 -21.57
N SER A 228 2.39 -8.33 -22.23
CA SER A 228 3.83 -8.56 -22.51
C SER A 228 4.45 -7.41 -23.29
N GLY A 229 5.55 -6.88 -22.78
CA GLY A 229 6.28 -5.78 -23.39
C GLY A 229 5.67 -4.39 -23.20
N LYS A 230 4.59 -4.25 -22.41
CA LYS A 230 3.96 -2.95 -22.09
C LYS A 230 3.83 -2.75 -20.59
N GLY A 231 4.14 -1.55 -20.11
CA GLY A 231 4.11 -1.21 -18.70
C GLY A 231 5.01 -2.10 -17.83
N LEU A 232 4.73 -2.12 -16.52
CA LEU A 232 5.40 -3.05 -15.61
C LEU A 232 4.87 -4.48 -15.83
N GLN A 233 5.80 -5.45 -15.88
CA GLN A 233 5.46 -6.87 -16.12
C GLN A 233 5.01 -7.56 -14.81
N ALA A 234 4.05 -6.95 -14.13
CA ALA A 234 3.45 -7.41 -12.89
C ALA A 234 1.94 -7.22 -12.94
N SER A 235 1.22 -8.06 -12.23
CA SER A 235 -0.25 -8.07 -12.21
C SER A 235 -0.80 -8.76 -10.96
N TYR A 236 -2.11 -8.69 -10.80
CA TYR A 236 -2.84 -9.41 -9.75
C TYR A 236 -2.55 -10.93 -9.78
N VAL A 237 -2.65 -11.54 -10.95
CA VAL A 237 -2.38 -12.97 -11.15
C VAL A 237 -0.92 -13.29 -10.86
N SER A 238 0.02 -12.56 -11.47
CA SER A 238 1.44 -12.85 -11.30
C SER A 238 1.94 -12.68 -9.87
N ALA A 239 1.34 -11.77 -9.09
CA ALA A 239 1.67 -11.62 -7.67
C ALA A 239 1.29 -12.87 -6.86
N ILE A 240 0.05 -13.36 -7.01
CA ILE A 240 -0.41 -14.58 -6.33
C ILE A 240 0.48 -15.77 -6.70
N ASP A 241 0.76 -15.95 -7.99
CA ASP A 241 1.58 -17.06 -8.49
C ASP A 241 3.04 -16.96 -7.98
N SER A 242 3.59 -15.74 -7.90
CA SER A 242 4.96 -15.48 -7.43
C SER A 242 5.12 -15.84 -5.94
N TRP A 243 4.22 -15.37 -5.09
CA TRP A 243 4.26 -15.62 -3.65
C TRP A 243 3.98 -17.09 -3.30
N THR A 244 2.99 -17.72 -3.95
CA THR A 244 2.70 -19.14 -3.73
C THR A 244 3.82 -20.04 -4.24
N LYS A 245 4.44 -19.71 -5.36
CA LYS A 245 5.60 -20.41 -5.89
C LYS A 245 6.82 -20.29 -4.97
N ALA A 246 6.98 -19.16 -4.30
CA ALA A 246 8.03 -18.94 -3.30
C ALA A 246 7.72 -19.60 -1.93
N GLY A 247 6.67 -20.41 -1.83
CA GLY A 247 6.36 -21.21 -0.63
C GLY A 247 5.47 -20.53 0.40
N TRP A 248 4.85 -19.36 0.08
CA TRP A 248 3.85 -18.78 0.98
C TRP A 248 2.51 -19.51 0.79
N PRO A 249 1.89 -20.06 1.84
CA PRO A 249 0.61 -20.77 1.72
C PRO A 249 -0.51 -19.82 1.23
N ALA A 250 -1.27 -20.24 0.22
CA ALA A 250 -2.37 -19.44 -0.32
C ALA A 250 -3.37 -18.99 0.75
N GLY A 251 -3.72 -19.87 1.70
CA GLY A 251 -4.61 -19.57 2.82
C GLY A 251 -4.05 -18.57 3.85
N GLN A 252 -2.82 -18.05 3.66
CA GLN A 252 -2.23 -16.97 4.44
C GLN A 252 -1.95 -15.73 3.59
N LEU A 253 -2.46 -15.68 2.34
CA LEU A 253 -2.41 -14.50 1.47
C LEU A 253 -3.77 -13.82 1.40
N THR A 254 -3.78 -12.49 1.44
CA THR A 254 -4.96 -11.68 1.08
C THR A 254 -4.67 -10.90 -0.19
N ALA A 255 -5.66 -10.86 -1.05
CA ALA A 255 -5.54 -10.17 -2.32
C ALA A 255 -5.84 -8.67 -2.16
N GLY A 256 -4.90 -7.82 -2.59
CA GLY A 256 -4.99 -6.36 -2.47
C GLY A 256 -5.92 -5.74 -3.51
N ILE A 257 -6.80 -4.90 -3.02
CA ILE A 257 -7.81 -4.19 -3.80
C ILE A 257 -7.64 -2.69 -3.59
N ALA A 258 -7.52 -1.96 -4.69
CA ALA A 258 -7.50 -0.51 -4.69
C ALA A 258 -8.92 0.04 -4.85
N PHE A 259 -9.39 0.83 -3.87
CA PHE A 259 -10.63 1.61 -4.00
C PHE A 259 -10.37 2.99 -4.63
N TYR A 260 -9.32 3.08 -5.43
CA TYR A 260 -8.88 4.30 -6.11
C TYR A 260 -8.29 3.99 -7.49
N GLY A 261 -8.25 5.03 -8.31
CA GLY A 261 -7.52 5.04 -9.58
C GLY A 261 -6.36 6.03 -9.56
N ARG A 262 -5.53 5.97 -10.59
CA ARG A 262 -4.45 6.91 -10.83
C ARG A 262 -4.62 7.62 -12.15
N SER A 263 -4.38 8.94 -12.15
CA SER A 263 -4.47 9.75 -13.35
C SER A 263 -3.11 10.24 -13.84
N THR A 264 -3.02 10.37 -15.16
CA THR A 264 -1.88 10.96 -15.86
C THR A 264 -2.39 11.78 -17.07
N ILE A 265 -1.50 12.50 -17.74
CA ILE A 265 -1.85 13.24 -18.97
C ILE A 265 -1.23 12.52 -20.16
N ALA A 266 -2.05 12.02 -21.07
CA ALA A 266 -1.57 11.44 -22.32
C ALA A 266 -1.07 12.52 -23.27
N LYS A 267 0.02 12.26 -23.99
CA LYS A 267 0.55 13.21 -25.00
C LYS A 267 -0.36 13.35 -26.21
N GLN A 268 -1.18 12.34 -26.48
CA GLN A 268 -2.07 12.30 -27.63
C GLN A 268 -3.52 11.99 -27.26
N ASP A 269 -4.41 12.14 -28.20
CA ASP A 269 -5.83 11.81 -28.04
C ASP A 269 -6.00 10.28 -28.10
N MET A 270 -6.22 9.66 -26.93
CA MET A 270 -6.37 8.21 -26.80
C MET A 270 -7.64 7.66 -27.46
N THR A 271 -8.62 8.50 -27.80
CA THR A 271 -9.80 8.06 -28.55
C THR A 271 -9.48 7.62 -29.97
N LYS A 272 -8.30 8.00 -30.49
CA LYS A 272 -7.79 7.55 -31.80
C LYS A 272 -7.25 6.12 -31.77
N ASN A 273 -6.93 5.61 -30.59
CA ASN A 273 -6.48 4.22 -30.40
C ASN A 273 -7.11 3.64 -29.13
N PRO A 274 -8.44 3.44 -29.11
CA PRO A 274 -9.18 3.10 -27.89
C PRO A 274 -8.90 1.67 -27.37
N ASN A 275 -8.27 0.82 -28.18
CA ASN A 275 -7.92 -0.54 -27.79
C ASN A 275 -6.51 -0.64 -27.15
N ASN A 276 -5.84 0.49 -26.91
CA ASN A 276 -4.51 0.52 -26.30
C ASN A 276 -4.49 1.53 -25.15
N GLN A 277 -4.44 1.02 -23.94
CA GLN A 277 -4.34 1.87 -22.74
C GLN A 277 -2.90 2.33 -22.46
N TYR A 278 -1.88 1.78 -23.17
CA TYR A 278 -0.47 2.14 -23.02
C TYR A 278 -0.08 3.13 -24.12
N GLN A 279 -0.12 4.41 -23.82
CA GLN A 279 0.20 5.48 -24.77
C GLN A 279 1.12 6.51 -24.10
N PRO A 280 2.00 7.18 -24.85
CA PRO A 280 2.95 8.14 -24.27
C PRO A 280 2.25 9.18 -23.40
N GLN A 281 2.80 9.42 -22.19
CA GLN A 281 2.27 10.38 -21.24
C GLN A 281 3.26 11.48 -20.88
N GLU A 282 2.77 12.58 -20.31
CA GLU A 282 3.60 13.64 -19.74
C GLU A 282 4.25 13.17 -18.44
N SER A 283 5.39 13.76 -18.10
CA SER A 283 6.11 13.46 -16.87
C SER A 283 5.50 14.14 -15.63
N VAL A 284 4.62 15.12 -15.84
CA VAL A 284 3.95 15.84 -14.75
C VAL A 284 2.64 15.14 -14.45
N VAL A 285 2.50 14.68 -13.20
CA VAL A 285 1.26 14.10 -12.71
C VAL A 285 0.23 15.22 -12.48
N PRO A 286 -0.98 15.14 -13.02
CA PRO A 286 -2.04 16.12 -12.73
C PRO A 286 -2.52 15.96 -11.29
N LEU A 287 -3.26 16.96 -10.79
CA LEU A 287 -4.11 16.73 -9.63
C LEU A 287 -5.12 15.61 -9.94
N GLY A 288 -5.38 14.78 -8.95
CA GLY A 288 -6.41 13.76 -9.00
C GLY A 288 -7.81 14.34 -8.75
N ASP A 289 -8.55 13.76 -7.82
CA ASP A 289 -9.87 14.24 -7.43
C ASP A 289 -9.80 15.49 -6.53
N SER A 290 -10.95 15.98 -6.05
CA SER A 290 -11.04 17.22 -5.24
C SER A 290 -10.33 17.15 -3.89
N GLU A 291 -9.92 15.98 -3.44
CA GLU A 291 -9.15 15.78 -2.19
C GLU A 291 -7.64 15.69 -2.45
N ASP A 292 -7.23 15.60 -3.71
CA ASP A 292 -5.82 15.61 -4.06
C ASP A 292 -5.30 17.05 -4.05
N ALA A 293 -4.18 17.24 -3.35
CA ALA A 293 -3.53 18.54 -3.24
C ALA A 293 -2.02 18.37 -3.47
N SER A 294 -1.43 19.35 -4.14
CA SER A 294 0.02 19.36 -4.29
C SER A 294 0.72 19.45 -2.93
N TRP A 295 1.76 18.65 -2.75
CA TRP A 295 2.60 18.71 -1.56
C TRP A 295 4.08 18.82 -1.94
N TYR A 296 4.86 19.39 -1.03
CA TYR A 296 6.31 19.36 -1.19
C TYR A 296 6.85 18.03 -0.67
N ASP A 297 7.39 17.21 -1.57
CA ASP A 297 8.09 15.98 -1.20
C ASP A 297 9.53 16.32 -0.82
N ALA A 298 9.81 16.32 0.48
CA ALA A 298 11.14 16.62 1.01
C ALA A 298 12.19 15.57 0.58
N CYS A 299 11.76 14.34 0.31
CA CYS A 299 12.62 13.25 -0.12
C CYS A 299 12.99 13.36 -1.59
N ALA A 300 12.08 13.84 -2.43
CA ALA A 300 12.34 14.13 -3.84
C ALA A 300 12.88 15.56 -4.08
N GLY A 301 12.74 16.45 -3.10
CA GLY A 301 13.13 17.86 -3.20
C GLY A 301 12.27 18.66 -4.18
N SER A 302 11.03 18.24 -4.44
CA SER A 302 10.14 18.84 -5.44
C SER A 302 8.67 18.79 -5.02
N THR A 303 7.86 19.66 -5.63
CA THR A 303 6.40 19.59 -5.46
C THR A 303 5.85 18.47 -6.33
N ALA A 304 4.97 17.66 -5.75
CA ALA A 304 4.34 16.52 -6.39
C ALA A 304 2.82 16.56 -6.24
N ASN A 305 2.14 15.85 -7.13
CA ASN A 305 0.72 15.52 -7.06
C ASN A 305 0.58 13.99 -7.03
N SER A 306 -0.44 13.47 -6.37
CA SER A 306 -0.66 12.02 -6.34
C SER A 306 -1.35 11.49 -7.60
N GLY A 307 -2.18 12.31 -8.23
CA GLY A 307 -3.04 11.90 -9.33
C GLY A 307 -4.11 10.89 -8.92
N VAL A 308 -4.35 10.72 -7.62
CA VAL A 308 -5.30 9.72 -7.08
C VAL A 308 -6.73 10.19 -7.28
N TRP A 309 -7.57 9.27 -7.74
CA TRP A 309 -9.01 9.39 -7.83
C TRP A 309 -9.66 8.31 -6.97
N MET A 310 -10.26 8.67 -5.85
CA MET A 310 -11.06 7.73 -5.04
C MET A 310 -12.28 7.27 -5.84
N TRP A 311 -12.68 6.01 -5.67
CA TRP A 311 -13.90 5.51 -6.31
C TRP A 311 -15.11 6.40 -6.01
N LYS A 312 -15.30 6.79 -4.74
CA LYS A 312 -16.39 7.68 -4.36
C LYS A 312 -16.39 8.99 -5.14
N HIS A 313 -15.22 9.58 -5.44
CA HIS A 313 -15.13 10.84 -6.15
C HIS A 313 -15.27 10.68 -7.67
N LEU A 314 -14.93 9.53 -8.25
CA LEU A 314 -15.35 9.23 -9.63
C LEU A 314 -16.88 9.26 -9.75
N ARG A 315 -17.62 8.86 -8.68
CA ARG A 315 -19.08 8.86 -8.62
C ARG A 315 -19.64 10.22 -8.22
N ASP A 316 -19.20 10.82 -7.12
CA ASP A 316 -19.72 12.06 -6.55
C ASP A 316 -19.46 13.29 -7.42
N GLN A 317 -18.29 13.35 -8.08
CA GLN A 317 -17.90 14.46 -8.94
C GLN A 317 -18.43 14.31 -10.38
N GLY A 318 -19.27 13.30 -10.62
CA GLY A 318 -19.96 13.11 -11.89
C GLY A 318 -19.05 12.69 -13.04
N VAL A 319 -17.89 12.10 -12.77
CA VAL A 319 -17.06 11.47 -13.81
C VAL A 319 -17.72 10.19 -14.31
N LEU A 320 -18.32 9.43 -13.38
CA LEU A 320 -19.13 8.25 -13.66
C LEU A 320 -20.58 8.47 -13.18
N THR A 321 -21.55 8.35 -14.07
CA THR A 321 -22.99 8.40 -13.75
C THR A 321 -23.53 7.08 -13.20
N SER A 322 -22.90 5.97 -13.56
CA SER A 322 -23.09 4.64 -12.98
C SER A 322 -21.72 3.94 -12.86
N PRO A 323 -21.60 2.79 -12.19
CA PRO A 323 -20.33 2.07 -12.11
C PRO A 323 -19.63 1.81 -13.44
N SER A 324 -20.39 1.70 -14.53
CA SER A 324 -19.87 1.39 -15.87
C SER A 324 -20.15 2.46 -16.93
N THR A 325 -20.69 3.61 -16.57
CA THR A 325 -21.08 4.67 -17.52
C THR A 325 -20.39 6.00 -17.19
N ALA A 326 -19.54 6.46 -18.11
CA ALA A 326 -18.91 7.77 -18.00
C ALA A 326 -19.85 8.91 -18.42
N ALA A 327 -19.76 10.04 -17.74
CA ALA A 327 -20.39 11.30 -18.18
C ALA A 327 -19.51 12.00 -19.21
N ALA A 328 -20.12 12.66 -20.21
CA ALA A 328 -19.38 13.52 -21.11
C ALA A 328 -18.65 14.64 -20.34
N PRO A 329 -17.40 15.01 -20.68
CA PRO A 329 -16.66 14.59 -21.88
C PRO A 329 -15.85 13.30 -21.69
N TRP A 330 -15.95 12.60 -20.56
CA TRP A 330 -15.20 11.39 -20.30
C TRP A 330 -15.66 10.23 -21.18
N VAL A 331 -14.69 9.43 -21.64
CA VAL A 331 -14.90 8.19 -22.40
C VAL A 331 -14.37 7.03 -21.59
N ARG A 332 -15.24 6.05 -21.28
CA ARG A 332 -14.84 4.81 -20.61
C ARG A 332 -14.49 3.74 -21.63
N GLN A 333 -13.37 3.07 -21.41
CA GLN A 333 -12.92 1.90 -22.16
C GLN A 333 -12.69 0.73 -21.21
N TRP A 334 -12.72 -0.45 -21.75
CA TRP A 334 -12.38 -1.71 -21.07
C TRP A 334 -11.20 -2.35 -21.77
N ASP A 335 -10.17 -2.71 -21.01
CA ASP A 335 -9.03 -3.45 -21.55
C ASP A 335 -9.19 -4.96 -21.31
N PRO A 336 -9.18 -5.78 -22.36
CA PRO A 336 -9.46 -7.22 -22.23
C PRO A 336 -8.31 -8.03 -21.62
N VAL A 337 -7.07 -7.51 -21.61
CA VAL A 337 -5.90 -8.20 -21.04
C VAL A 337 -5.81 -7.90 -19.55
N SER A 338 -5.76 -6.63 -19.19
CA SER A 338 -5.72 -6.21 -17.78
C SER A 338 -7.06 -6.44 -17.07
N GLN A 339 -8.14 -6.66 -17.80
CA GLN A 339 -9.51 -6.80 -17.31
C GLN A 339 -9.88 -5.69 -16.32
N THR A 340 -9.49 -4.47 -16.67
CA THR A 340 -9.76 -3.24 -15.91
C THR A 340 -10.31 -2.15 -16.81
N PRO A 341 -11.15 -1.25 -16.28
CA PRO A 341 -11.60 -0.07 -17.00
C PRO A 341 -10.54 1.04 -16.96
N TRP A 342 -10.63 1.94 -17.93
CA TRP A 342 -9.95 3.22 -17.91
C TRP A 342 -10.83 4.31 -18.49
N LEU A 343 -10.59 5.55 -18.04
CA LEU A 343 -11.28 6.75 -18.50
C LEU A 343 -10.30 7.67 -19.22
N PHE A 344 -10.80 8.35 -20.21
CA PHE A 344 -10.06 9.39 -20.91
C PHE A 344 -10.94 10.63 -21.14
N ASN A 345 -10.39 11.79 -20.86
CA ASN A 345 -11.03 13.06 -21.16
C ASN A 345 -10.33 13.69 -22.38
N PRO A 346 -10.98 13.74 -23.56
CA PRO A 346 -10.35 14.27 -24.78
C PRO A 346 -9.98 15.76 -24.69
N SER A 347 -10.69 16.52 -23.86
CA SER A 347 -10.47 17.98 -23.73
C SER A 347 -9.21 18.30 -22.92
N THR A 348 -8.92 17.52 -21.87
CA THR A 348 -7.76 17.70 -20.99
C THR A 348 -6.64 16.72 -21.25
N LYS A 349 -6.90 15.68 -22.05
CA LYS A 349 -6.05 14.48 -22.26
C LYS A 349 -5.75 13.71 -20.97
N GLN A 350 -6.55 13.90 -19.93
CA GLN A 350 -6.40 13.17 -18.69
C GLN A 350 -6.88 11.73 -18.88
N PHE A 351 -6.01 10.79 -18.50
CA PHE A 351 -6.27 9.36 -18.40
C PHE A 351 -6.45 9.00 -16.93
N ILE A 352 -7.39 8.13 -16.61
CA ILE A 352 -7.57 7.56 -15.26
C ILE A 352 -7.70 6.04 -15.40
N SER A 353 -6.78 5.30 -14.79
CA SER A 353 -6.89 3.86 -14.60
C SER A 353 -7.50 3.58 -13.23
N TYR A 354 -8.46 2.67 -13.13
CA TYR A 354 -9.17 2.38 -11.89
C TYR A 354 -9.76 0.96 -11.89
N ASP A 355 -10.34 0.54 -10.78
CA ASP A 355 -11.17 -0.65 -10.65
C ASP A 355 -12.64 -0.26 -10.47
N ASP A 356 -13.54 -1.09 -11.00
CA ASP A 356 -14.98 -0.99 -10.82
C ASP A 356 -15.57 -2.34 -10.34
N PRO A 357 -16.87 -2.43 -10.05
CA PRO A 357 -17.48 -3.70 -9.62
C PRO A 357 -17.24 -4.86 -10.58
N GLN A 358 -17.10 -4.62 -11.90
CA GLN A 358 -16.85 -5.65 -12.90
C GLN A 358 -15.43 -6.22 -12.76
N SER A 359 -14.41 -5.36 -12.71
CA SER A 359 -13.01 -5.79 -12.55
C SER A 359 -12.76 -6.43 -11.19
N LEU A 360 -13.37 -5.88 -10.13
CA LEU A 360 -13.26 -6.45 -8.78
C LEU A 360 -13.89 -7.84 -8.69
N LYS A 361 -15.02 -8.08 -9.35
CA LYS A 361 -15.64 -9.41 -9.34
C LYS A 361 -14.71 -10.47 -9.93
N ILE A 362 -14.02 -10.15 -11.01
CA ILE A 362 -13.03 -11.03 -11.63
C ILE A 362 -11.88 -11.34 -10.67
N LYS A 363 -11.36 -10.32 -9.99
CA LYS A 363 -10.27 -10.44 -9.01
C LYS A 363 -10.68 -11.28 -7.80
N VAL A 364 -11.87 -11.02 -7.24
CA VAL A 364 -12.41 -11.75 -6.09
C VAL A 364 -12.62 -13.22 -6.42
N ASP A 365 -13.24 -13.54 -7.57
CA ASP A 365 -13.47 -14.91 -8.02
C ASP A 365 -12.16 -15.67 -8.23
N TYR A 366 -11.16 -15.01 -8.80
CA TYR A 366 -9.84 -15.61 -9.01
C TYR A 366 -9.16 -15.91 -7.67
N ALA A 367 -9.12 -14.95 -6.75
CA ALA A 367 -8.54 -15.14 -5.42
C ALA A 367 -9.22 -16.30 -4.66
N ALA A 368 -10.56 -16.38 -4.72
CA ALA A 368 -11.32 -17.48 -4.17
C ALA A 368 -10.94 -18.82 -4.81
N SER A 369 -10.81 -18.87 -6.14
CA SER A 369 -10.43 -20.09 -6.87
C SER A 369 -9.01 -20.58 -6.55
N LYS A 370 -8.12 -19.66 -6.10
CA LYS A 370 -6.75 -19.97 -5.68
C LYS A 370 -6.65 -20.34 -4.20
N GLY A 371 -7.75 -20.28 -3.45
CA GLY A 371 -7.79 -20.62 -2.03
C GLY A 371 -7.10 -19.59 -1.13
N LEU A 372 -7.12 -18.30 -1.52
CA LEU A 372 -6.58 -17.25 -0.68
C LEU A 372 -7.43 -17.09 0.61
N ALA A 373 -6.84 -16.48 1.64
CA ALA A 373 -7.52 -16.19 2.89
C ALA A 373 -8.67 -15.19 2.74
N GLY A 374 -8.56 -14.26 1.79
CA GLY A 374 -9.53 -13.20 1.57
C GLY A 374 -8.96 -12.03 0.78
N THR A 375 -9.46 -10.82 1.10
CA THR A 375 -9.05 -9.57 0.45
C THR A 375 -8.51 -8.55 1.45
N MET A 376 -7.69 -7.63 0.95
CA MET A 376 -7.25 -6.44 1.67
C MET A 376 -7.56 -5.20 0.83
N VAL A 377 -7.98 -4.11 1.48
CA VAL A 377 -8.46 -2.89 0.82
C VAL A 377 -7.62 -1.67 1.20
N TRP A 378 -7.11 -0.97 0.22
CA TRP A 378 -6.61 0.39 0.34
C TRP A 378 -7.55 1.36 -0.41
N SER A 379 -8.35 2.18 0.29
CA SER A 379 -8.60 2.24 1.73
C SER A 379 -10.10 2.43 2.00
N MET A 380 -10.51 2.18 3.23
CA MET A 380 -11.91 2.09 3.64
C MET A 380 -12.75 3.34 3.35
N ASN A 381 -12.15 4.54 3.37
CA ASN A 381 -12.82 5.83 3.15
C ASN A 381 -13.12 6.13 1.68
N MET A 382 -12.72 5.27 0.74
CA MET A 382 -12.73 5.57 -0.70
C MET A 382 -13.91 4.96 -1.45
N ASP A 383 -14.73 4.12 -0.81
CA ASP A 383 -15.90 3.51 -1.45
C ASP A 383 -17.09 4.50 -1.57
N TYR A 384 -17.96 4.24 -2.53
CA TYR A 384 -19.21 4.97 -2.75
C TYR A 384 -20.39 4.06 -2.51
N ASN A 385 -21.21 4.36 -1.49
CA ASN A 385 -22.42 3.60 -1.21
C ASN A 385 -22.20 2.07 -1.17
N GLU A 386 -21.00 1.64 -0.74
CA GLU A 386 -20.61 0.24 -0.64
C GLU A 386 -20.60 -0.53 -1.99
N GLU A 387 -20.56 0.18 -3.11
CA GLU A 387 -20.56 -0.43 -4.45
C GLU A 387 -19.41 -1.45 -4.62
N LEU A 388 -18.22 -1.12 -4.12
CA LEU A 388 -17.05 -2.01 -4.18
C LEU A 388 -17.05 -3.03 -3.04
N MET A 389 -17.42 -2.62 -1.82
CA MET A 389 -17.51 -3.52 -0.67
C MET A 389 -18.49 -4.67 -0.92
N ASN A 390 -19.64 -4.41 -1.55
CA ASN A 390 -20.62 -5.45 -1.87
C ASN A 390 -20.06 -6.53 -2.81
N VAL A 391 -19.08 -6.19 -3.67
CA VAL A 391 -18.37 -7.18 -4.48
C VAL A 391 -17.50 -8.06 -3.61
N LEU A 392 -16.75 -7.50 -2.66
CA LEU A 392 -15.91 -8.28 -1.74
C LEU A 392 -16.76 -9.23 -0.88
N LEU A 393 -17.92 -8.76 -0.39
CA LEU A 393 -18.87 -9.58 0.38
C LEU A 393 -19.47 -10.73 -0.43
N SER A 394 -19.50 -10.63 -1.77
CA SER A 394 -19.98 -11.71 -2.62
C SER A 394 -19.15 -12.99 -2.49
N TRP A 395 -17.89 -12.93 -2.11
CA TRP A 395 -17.07 -14.09 -1.78
C TRP A 395 -17.60 -14.83 -0.55
N GLN A 396 -18.13 -14.11 0.43
CA GLN A 396 -18.66 -14.73 1.67
C GLN A 396 -20.01 -15.45 1.48
N THR A 397 -20.76 -15.09 0.45
CA THR A 397 -22.11 -15.61 0.19
C THR A 397 -22.17 -16.68 -0.88
N GLY A 398 -21.12 -16.85 -1.69
CA GLY A 398 -21.05 -17.80 -2.79
C GLY A 398 -20.20 -19.02 -2.44
N GLY A 399 -20.84 -20.20 -2.33
CA GLY A 399 -20.13 -21.45 -2.63
C GLY A 399 -19.65 -21.42 -4.10
N PRO A 400 -18.74 -22.33 -4.53
CA PRO A 400 -18.14 -22.26 -5.85
C PRO A 400 -19.22 -22.20 -6.92
N SER A 401 -19.35 -21.05 -7.58
CA SER A 401 -20.23 -20.89 -8.73
C SER A 401 -19.62 -21.71 -9.88
N THR A 402 -20.18 -22.89 -10.11
CA THR A 402 -19.89 -23.68 -11.30
C THR A 402 -20.54 -23.04 -12.53
N THR A 403 -20.07 -21.86 -12.90
CA THR A 403 -20.37 -21.31 -14.21
C THR A 403 -19.28 -21.79 -15.16
N THR A 404 -19.50 -22.91 -15.77
CA THR A 404 -18.68 -23.43 -16.87
C THR A 404 -18.82 -22.46 -18.05
N THR A 405 -17.95 -21.47 -18.11
CA THR A 405 -17.79 -20.67 -19.32
C THR A 405 -16.97 -21.53 -20.28
N THR A 406 -17.61 -22.18 -21.23
CA THR A 406 -16.96 -22.86 -22.33
C THR A 406 -16.23 -21.82 -23.17
N VAL A 407 -14.92 -21.73 -22.98
CA VAL A 407 -14.02 -21.05 -23.92
C VAL A 407 -13.83 -22.00 -25.12
N PRO A 408 -14.02 -21.55 -26.38
CA PRO A 408 -13.72 -22.37 -27.52
C PRO A 408 -12.22 -22.71 -27.55
N PRO A 409 -11.84 -23.93 -27.98
CA PRO A 409 -10.43 -24.32 -28.02
C PRO A 409 -9.68 -23.53 -29.09
N VAL A 410 -8.62 -22.83 -28.68
CA VAL A 410 -7.64 -22.27 -29.60
C VAL A 410 -6.74 -23.40 -30.08
N SER A 411 -6.77 -23.65 -31.36
CA SER A 411 -5.88 -24.62 -32.05
C SER A 411 -4.41 -24.20 -31.84
N SER A 412 -3.67 -25.02 -31.12
CA SER A 412 -2.22 -24.91 -31.01
C SER A 412 -1.56 -25.59 -32.21
N THR A 413 -1.04 -24.81 -33.15
CA THR A 413 -0.01 -25.29 -34.08
C THR A 413 1.37 -25.00 -33.46
N SER A 414 2.01 -26.07 -33.04
CA SER A 414 3.40 -26.08 -32.61
C SER A 414 4.33 -25.95 -33.81
N SER A 415 5.19 -24.93 -33.81
CA SER A 415 6.46 -24.94 -34.56
C SER A 415 7.60 -24.55 -33.66
N THR A 416 8.40 -25.56 -33.38
CA THR A 416 9.70 -25.45 -32.68
C THR A 416 10.72 -24.82 -33.64
N THR A 417 11.29 -23.67 -33.26
CA THR A 417 12.64 -23.28 -33.68
C THR A 417 13.24 -22.36 -32.62
N GLN A 418 14.29 -22.85 -32.02
CA GLN A 418 15.14 -22.17 -31.04
C GLN A 418 16.20 -21.34 -31.78
N PRO A 419 16.43 -20.07 -31.43
CA PRO A 419 17.66 -19.39 -31.79
C PRO A 419 18.60 -19.28 -30.59
N GLY A 420 19.86 -19.61 -30.87
CA GLY A 420 20.95 -19.65 -29.89
C GLY A 420 21.35 -18.28 -29.37
N TYR A 421 21.79 -18.29 -28.12
CA TYR A 421 22.41 -17.17 -27.43
C TYR A 421 23.84 -16.94 -27.96
N SER A 422 24.11 -15.73 -28.43
CA SER A 422 25.46 -15.24 -28.62
C SER A 422 25.78 -14.21 -27.52
N THR A 423 26.76 -14.53 -26.71
CA THR A 423 27.38 -13.68 -25.71
C THR A 423 28.21 -12.61 -26.36
N VAL A 424 27.96 -11.34 -26.03
CA VAL A 424 28.86 -10.24 -26.32
C VAL A 424 29.24 -9.54 -25.03
N SER A 425 30.50 -9.64 -24.64
CA SER A 425 31.12 -8.90 -23.54
C SER A 425 31.31 -7.44 -23.91
N PRO A 426 31.12 -6.47 -23.00
CA PRO A 426 31.50 -5.10 -23.22
C PRO A 426 32.99 -4.89 -22.85
N GLY A 427 33.73 -4.35 -23.76
CA GLY A 427 35.12 -3.94 -23.58
C GLY A 427 35.28 -2.68 -22.75
N SER A 428 36.31 -2.70 -21.95
CA SER A 428 36.91 -1.61 -21.19
C SER A 428 37.27 -0.42 -22.06
N SER A 429 37.00 0.81 -21.62
CA SER A 429 37.81 1.95 -22.02
C SER A 429 37.97 2.96 -20.87
N SER A 430 39.21 3.28 -20.69
CA SER A 430 39.93 3.99 -19.64
C SER A 430 39.65 5.50 -19.55
N SER A 431 39.65 5.93 -18.31
CA SER A 431 40.19 7.15 -17.68
C SER A 431 40.61 8.35 -18.53
N THR A 432 40.18 9.54 -18.14
CA THR A 432 41.06 10.70 -18.03
C THR A 432 40.71 11.55 -16.80
N LYS A 433 41.70 11.68 -15.94
CA LYS A 433 41.79 12.66 -14.85
C LYS A 433 41.96 14.06 -15.42
N THR A 434 41.31 15.05 -14.83
CA THR A 434 41.86 16.40 -14.78
C THR A 434 41.66 17.01 -13.42
N THR A 435 42.74 17.48 -12.88
CA THR A 435 43.00 18.00 -11.54
C THR A 435 42.67 19.51 -11.42
N SER A 436 42.24 19.86 -10.23
CA SER A 436 42.55 21.03 -9.39
C SER A 436 42.13 22.44 -9.82
N LYS A 437 41.49 23.16 -8.89
CA LYS A 437 42.20 24.18 -8.08
C LYS A 437 41.32 24.74 -6.96
N THR A 438 41.91 24.75 -5.82
CA THR A 438 41.65 25.50 -4.58
C THR A 438 41.59 27.01 -4.77
N SER A 439 40.76 27.71 -4.00
CA SER A 439 40.95 29.01 -3.31
C SER A 439 39.59 29.47 -2.81
N ALA A 440 39.33 30.04 -1.70
CA ALA A 440 40.04 30.59 -0.56
C ALA A 440 38.91 31.17 0.33
N THR A 441 39.09 31.05 1.62
CA THR A 441 38.37 31.68 2.71
C THR A 441 38.14 33.18 2.55
N SER A 442 36.95 33.65 2.91
CA SER A 442 36.79 34.94 3.57
C SER A 442 35.63 34.93 4.54
N SER A 443 35.97 35.10 5.79
CA SER A 443 35.13 35.40 6.94
C SER A 443 34.63 36.85 6.87
N VAL A 444 33.33 37.06 7.07
CA VAL A 444 32.79 38.39 7.42
C VAL A 444 31.77 38.20 8.54
N PRO A 445 31.72 39.12 9.51
CA PRO A 445 31.16 38.91 10.84
C PRO A 445 29.65 39.10 10.90
N GLN A 446 29.08 38.42 11.87
CA GLN A 446 27.67 38.44 12.26
C GLN A 446 27.30 39.83 12.84
N PRO A 447 26.15 40.40 12.48
CA PRO A 447 25.46 41.33 13.35
C PRO A 447 24.34 40.59 14.12
N SER A 448 24.43 40.68 15.44
CA SER A 448 23.34 40.40 16.35
C SER A 448 22.20 41.40 16.11
N THR A 449 21.05 40.90 15.69
CA THR A 449 19.80 41.66 15.84
C THR A 449 18.76 40.72 16.44
N THR A 450 18.36 41.02 17.66
CA THR A 450 17.14 40.60 18.32
C THR A 450 15.95 41.05 17.47
N SER A 451 15.33 40.13 16.74
CA SER A 451 14.04 40.36 16.08
C SER A 451 12.95 39.56 16.80
N THR A 452 12.02 40.29 17.39
CA THR A 452 10.72 39.82 17.89
C THR A 452 9.77 39.49 16.74
N GLY A 453 10.16 38.51 15.88
CA GLY A 453 9.33 37.95 14.83
C GLY A 453 9.12 36.49 15.10
N GLY A 454 7.88 35.99 14.99
CA GLY A 454 7.55 34.57 15.06
C GLY A 454 8.27 33.75 13.98
N PRO A 455 8.16 32.41 14.02
CA PRO A 455 8.79 31.54 13.04
C PRO A 455 8.33 31.88 11.61
N VAL A 456 9.25 31.76 10.65
CA VAL A 456 8.95 31.94 9.24
C VAL A 456 9.28 30.63 8.50
N SER A 457 8.49 30.30 7.49
CA SER A 457 8.72 29.10 6.67
C SER A 457 10.14 29.07 6.09
N GLY A 458 10.84 27.96 6.28
CA GLY A 458 12.25 27.81 5.88
C GLY A 458 13.27 28.37 6.86
N GLY A 459 12.87 29.13 7.89
CA GLY A 459 13.73 29.64 8.95
C GLY A 459 14.26 28.50 9.81
N ALA A 460 15.47 28.73 10.44
CA ALA A 460 16.09 27.73 11.30
C ALA A 460 15.30 27.52 12.61
N CYS A 461 15.21 26.27 13.07
CA CYS A 461 14.68 25.89 14.36
C CYS A 461 15.62 24.90 15.07
N SER A 462 15.58 24.87 16.40
CA SER A 462 16.58 24.15 17.21
C SER A 462 16.18 22.75 17.64
N SER A 463 14.88 22.42 17.60
CA SER A 463 14.35 21.13 18.11
C SER A 463 13.31 20.55 17.18
N THR A 464 13.66 19.50 16.46
CA THR A 464 12.73 18.77 15.58
C THR A 464 11.54 18.26 16.39
N GLY A 465 10.33 18.40 15.82
CA GLY A 465 9.09 18.04 16.50
C GLY A 465 8.48 19.11 17.39
N THR A 466 9.09 20.30 17.49
CA THR A 466 8.48 21.46 18.15
C THR A 466 7.47 22.12 17.24
N TYR A 467 6.32 22.51 17.79
CA TYR A 467 5.25 23.22 17.08
C TYR A 467 5.11 24.64 17.62
N GLN A 468 4.77 25.56 16.73
CA GLN A 468 4.52 26.94 17.11
C GLN A 468 3.45 27.59 16.26
N CYS A 469 2.40 28.17 16.86
CA CYS A 469 1.41 28.94 16.12
C CYS A 469 2.07 30.12 15.41
N ALA A 470 1.61 30.44 14.20
CA ALA A 470 2.10 31.56 13.40
C ALA A 470 1.76 32.90 14.05
N ASP A 471 0.66 32.96 14.78
CA ASP A 471 0.20 34.11 15.55
C ASP A 471 0.07 33.73 17.02
N ALA A 472 0.86 34.34 17.89
CA ALA A 472 0.84 34.09 19.31
C ALA A 472 -0.51 34.44 19.97
N SER A 473 -1.39 35.20 19.28
CA SER A 473 -2.72 35.55 19.79
C SER A 473 -3.75 34.43 19.63
N GLY A 474 -3.42 33.32 18.95
CA GLY A 474 -4.38 32.24 18.67
C GLY A 474 -5.51 32.60 17.71
N LYS A 475 -5.31 33.59 16.84
CA LYS A 475 -6.28 34.07 15.87
C LYS A 475 -6.07 33.56 14.46
N SER A 476 -4.93 32.91 14.21
CA SER A 476 -4.57 32.34 12.92
C SER A 476 -4.78 30.83 12.91
N SER A 477 -5.23 30.27 11.78
CA SER A 477 -5.19 28.83 11.54
C SER A 477 -3.77 28.31 11.26
N ALA A 478 -2.83 29.20 10.90
CA ALA A 478 -1.48 28.82 10.52
C ALA A 478 -0.61 28.49 11.75
N TYR A 479 0.19 27.43 11.63
CA TYR A 479 1.22 27.07 12.60
C TYR A 479 2.47 26.56 11.89
N PHE A 480 3.55 26.41 12.62
CA PHE A 480 4.81 25.88 12.11
C PHE A 480 5.21 24.65 12.93
N VAL A 481 5.79 23.67 12.24
CA VAL A 481 6.46 22.52 12.86
C VAL A 481 7.94 22.59 12.53
N CYS A 482 8.79 22.37 13.51
CA CYS A 482 10.24 22.27 13.32
C CYS A 482 10.57 20.88 12.76
N LEU A 483 10.96 20.81 11.51
CA LEU A 483 11.40 19.59 10.85
C LEU A 483 12.80 19.80 10.29
N TYR A 484 13.72 18.89 10.64
CA TYR A 484 15.11 18.89 10.12
C TYR A 484 15.83 20.25 10.30
N GLY A 485 15.61 20.90 11.44
CA GLY A 485 16.23 22.19 11.74
C GLY A 485 15.62 23.39 11.02
N LYS A 486 14.48 23.23 10.34
CA LYS A 486 13.75 24.29 9.64
C LYS A 486 12.27 24.32 10.02
N TRP A 487 11.69 25.51 10.09
CA TRP A 487 10.26 25.68 10.27
C TRP A 487 9.50 25.40 8.97
N VAL A 488 8.53 24.50 9.05
CA VAL A 488 7.60 24.16 7.97
C VAL A 488 6.21 24.68 8.33
N ALA A 489 5.63 25.48 7.44
CA ALA A 489 4.29 26.02 7.64
C ALA A 489 3.21 24.94 7.48
N GLN A 490 2.23 24.98 8.39
CA GLN A 490 1.06 24.12 8.41
C GLN A 490 -0.19 24.95 8.68
N SER A 491 -1.39 24.38 8.51
CA SER A 491 -2.64 25.05 8.83
C SER A 491 -3.61 24.09 9.52
N CYS A 492 -4.29 24.59 10.53
CA CYS A 492 -5.45 23.94 11.12
C CYS A 492 -6.59 23.81 10.09
N GLY A 493 -7.49 22.86 10.31
CA GLY A 493 -8.66 22.68 9.46
C GLY A 493 -9.52 23.93 9.32
N SER A 494 -10.29 24.03 8.25
CA SER A 494 -11.14 25.18 7.95
C SER A 494 -12.03 25.56 9.14
N GLY A 495 -12.00 26.85 9.51
CA GLY A 495 -12.77 27.39 10.64
C GLY A 495 -12.13 27.23 12.02
N THR A 496 -10.97 26.55 12.15
CA THR A 496 -10.27 26.39 13.42
C THR A 496 -9.03 27.29 13.49
N VAL A 497 -8.63 27.63 14.71
CA VAL A 497 -7.46 28.44 15.02
C VAL A 497 -6.42 27.63 15.81
N CYS A 498 -5.15 28.03 15.68
CA CYS A 498 -4.06 27.42 16.38
C CYS A 498 -3.97 27.96 17.82
N THR A 499 -3.93 27.08 18.82
CA THR A 499 -3.69 27.40 20.21
C THR A 499 -2.37 26.79 20.67
N GLN A 500 -1.47 27.61 21.23
CA GLN A 500 -0.16 27.16 21.68
C GLN A 500 -0.22 26.57 23.09
N SER A 501 0.44 25.43 23.31
CA SER A 501 0.61 24.81 24.62
C SER A 501 2.06 24.31 24.78
N GLY A 502 2.94 25.11 25.36
CA GLY A 502 4.37 24.79 25.44
C GLY A 502 5.00 24.60 24.04
N SER A 503 5.59 23.44 23.78
CA SER A 503 6.16 23.07 22.47
C SER A 503 5.18 22.40 21.51
N SER A 504 3.90 22.31 21.87
CA SER A 504 2.83 21.69 21.10
C SER A 504 1.77 22.72 20.72
N VAL A 505 0.99 22.42 19.67
CA VAL A 505 -0.17 23.21 19.26
C VAL A 505 -1.42 22.32 19.19
N SER A 506 -2.57 22.92 19.41
CA SER A 506 -3.87 22.31 19.17
C SER A 506 -4.68 23.18 18.21
N CYS A 507 -5.53 22.55 17.39
CA CYS A 507 -6.46 23.23 16.51
C CYS A 507 -7.87 23.16 17.13
N GLY A 508 -8.46 24.30 17.41
CA GLY A 508 -9.78 24.41 18.01
C GLY A 508 -10.62 25.52 17.39
N TRP A 509 -11.91 25.54 17.68
CA TRP A 509 -12.78 26.65 17.28
C TRP A 509 -12.42 27.90 18.07
N PRO A 510 -12.44 29.10 17.43
CA PRO A 510 -12.10 30.38 18.06
C PRO A 510 -13.01 30.75 19.23
#